data_c58be45d5f86d7603092392afb434b5e
#
_entry.id   c58be45d5f86d7603092392afb434b5e
#
_cell.length_a   1.000
_cell.length_b   1.000
_cell.length_c   1.000
_cell.angle_alpha   90.00
_cell.angle_beta   90.00
_cell.angle_gamma   90.00
#
_symmetry.space_group_name_H-M   'P 1'
#
loop_
_entity.id
_entity.type
_entity.pdbx_description
1 polymer ?
#
loop_
_entity_poly.entity_id
_entity_poly.type
_entity_poly.pdbx_seq_one_letter_code
_entity_poly.pdbx_strand_id
1 'polypeptide(L)'
;MNFTITNRQYAHNILHTIENKIEDGKIYNLTIDEVKSMKTKKQLGFIFGGIIKALVLYFSRLGYDFTPSQIKEWLYSEIGVRETIFLPSGQAKEIIKTLSGMTKVEASNFIFQLLNFIDTSDALEDFILPPDLRYCWTNHIDDSMLEEMSFISFPDRSERYLNHQRSLTCVRCGGRGGNVHHIKRGSGLGRKNPDWFSIPICAKCHHYLHSVAGEPNFLNEISNTIGNIDIELFCKLSYFLWFSNYQ
;
A
#
# COMPACT_ATOMS: atom_id res chain seq x y z
N MET A 1 26.47 23.05 10.24
CA MET A 1 26.26 22.84 8.79
C MET A 1 25.39 21.61 8.61
N ASN A 2 24.38 21.70 7.75
CA ASN A 2 23.57 20.53 7.40
C ASN A 2 23.74 20.25 5.91
N PHE A 3 24.07 19.01 5.56
CA PHE A 3 24.19 18.56 4.19
C PHE A 3 23.19 17.41 3.94
N THR A 4 22.57 17.39 2.77
CA THR A 4 21.76 16.24 2.30
C THR A 4 22.54 15.51 1.23
N ILE A 5 22.89 14.25 1.49
CA ILE A 5 23.65 13.40 0.56
C ILE A 5 22.65 12.61 -0.28
N THR A 6 22.66 12.83 -1.61
CA THR A 6 21.73 12.17 -2.53
C THR A 6 22.38 11.04 -3.34
N ASN A 7 23.72 11.04 -3.44
CA ASN A 7 24.49 10.00 -4.13
C ASN A 7 25.94 9.98 -3.66
N ARG A 8 26.70 8.92 -4.04
CA ARG A 8 28.11 8.73 -3.62
C ARG A 8 29.04 9.86 -4.08
N GLN A 9 28.82 10.40 -5.29
CA GLN A 9 29.65 11.48 -5.80
C GLN A 9 29.47 12.76 -4.98
N TYR A 10 28.23 13.05 -4.59
CA TYR A 10 27.95 14.21 -3.76
C TYR A 10 28.48 14.03 -2.32
N ALA A 11 28.46 12.79 -1.80
CA ALA A 11 29.09 12.47 -0.51
C ALA A 11 30.59 12.80 -0.52
N HIS A 12 31.29 12.45 -1.59
CA HIS A 12 32.72 12.73 -1.74
C HIS A 12 33.02 14.24 -1.70
N ASN A 13 32.24 15.03 -2.42
CA ASN A 13 32.39 16.50 -2.43
C ASN A 13 32.13 17.13 -1.04
N ILE A 14 31.15 16.57 -0.28
CA ILE A 14 30.86 17.02 1.08
C ILE A 14 32.02 16.70 2.02
N LEU A 15 32.58 15.48 1.95
CA LEU A 15 33.74 15.10 2.77
C LEU A 15 34.91 16.04 2.55
N HIS A 16 35.24 16.36 1.31
CA HIS A 16 36.28 17.35 0.99
C HIS A 16 35.97 18.75 1.54
N THR A 17 34.69 19.15 1.57
CA THR A 17 34.27 20.43 2.17
C THR A 17 34.43 20.42 3.69
N ILE A 18 34.17 19.27 4.32
CA ILE A 18 34.35 19.08 5.77
C ILE A 18 35.83 19.13 6.13
N GLU A 19 36.67 18.37 5.41
CA GLU A 19 38.13 18.33 5.59
C GLU A 19 38.74 19.73 5.59
N ASN A 20 38.34 20.60 4.67
CA ASN A 20 38.81 21.99 4.57
C ASN A 20 38.35 22.91 5.73
N LYS A 21 37.47 22.42 6.62
CA LYS A 21 36.94 23.19 7.75
C LYS A 21 37.37 22.65 9.11
N ILE A 22 38.05 21.51 9.13
CA ILE A 22 38.59 20.92 10.33
C ILE A 22 39.87 21.73 10.72
N GLU A 23 39.88 22.23 11.94
CA GLU A 23 41.04 22.90 12.53
C GLU A 23 41.70 21.94 13.51
N ASP A 24 43.02 21.85 13.45
CA ASP A 24 43.81 21.02 14.36
C ASP A 24 43.57 21.38 15.81
N GLY A 25 43.40 20.40 16.66
CA GLY A 25 43.17 20.54 18.09
C GLY A 25 41.73 20.83 18.50
N LYS A 26 40.77 20.92 17.55
CA LYS A 26 39.34 21.01 17.84
C LYS A 26 38.67 19.66 17.69
N ILE A 27 37.67 19.39 18.54
CA ILE A 27 36.85 18.18 18.46
C ILE A 27 35.56 18.52 17.69
N TYR A 28 35.26 17.74 16.66
CA TYR A 28 34.05 17.86 15.86
C TYR A 28 33.22 16.58 15.96
N ASN A 29 31.91 16.73 16.10
CA ASN A 29 30.97 15.62 16.01
C ASN A 29 30.34 15.60 14.62
N LEU A 30 30.46 14.50 13.90
CA LEU A 30 29.80 14.25 12.64
C LEU A 30 28.68 13.22 12.88
N THR A 31 27.44 13.63 12.66
CA THR A 31 26.29 12.74 12.71
C THR A 31 25.79 12.53 11.29
N ILE A 32 25.65 11.28 10.87
CA ILE A 32 25.08 10.89 9.58
C ILE A 32 23.76 10.18 9.88
N ASP A 33 22.66 10.86 9.59
CA ASP A 33 21.32 10.31 9.74
C ASP A 33 20.72 10.06 8.37
N GLU A 34 20.05 8.92 8.20
CA GLU A 34 19.25 8.65 7.03
C GLU A 34 18.03 9.57 7.01
N VAL A 35 17.90 10.39 5.97
CA VAL A 35 16.71 11.21 5.77
C VAL A 35 15.59 10.31 5.27
N LYS A 36 14.81 9.76 6.19
CA LYS A 36 13.63 8.97 5.87
C LYS A 36 12.58 9.86 5.20
N SER A 37 12.12 9.44 4.03
CA SER A 37 11.02 10.11 3.34
C SER A 37 9.77 10.10 4.23
N MET A 38 9.30 11.30 4.60
CA MET A 38 8.11 11.43 5.44
C MET A 38 6.84 11.11 4.66
N LYS A 39 5.87 10.48 5.34
CA LYS A 39 4.53 10.25 4.79
C LYS A 39 3.93 11.51 4.18
N THR A 40 3.14 11.33 3.14
CA THR A 40 2.52 12.46 2.43
C THR A 40 1.22 12.91 3.10
N LYS A 41 0.86 14.20 2.92
CA LYS A 41 -0.47 14.72 3.31
C LYS A 41 -1.61 13.93 2.65
N LYS A 42 -1.38 13.42 1.46
CA LYS A 42 -2.34 12.60 0.71
C LYS A 42 -2.57 11.25 1.40
N GLN A 43 -1.49 10.54 1.83
CA GLN A 43 -1.63 9.29 2.60
C GLN A 43 -2.43 9.50 3.89
N LEU A 44 -2.14 10.58 4.62
CA LEU A 44 -2.91 10.93 5.82
C LEU A 44 -4.37 11.27 5.48
N GLY A 45 -4.61 12.04 4.42
CA GLY A 45 -5.96 12.37 3.94
C GLY A 45 -6.76 11.13 3.57
N PHE A 46 -6.12 10.14 2.94
CA PHE A 46 -6.74 8.87 2.61
C PHE A 46 -7.16 8.08 3.85
N ILE A 47 -6.28 7.95 4.83
CA ILE A 47 -6.57 7.21 6.06
C ILE A 47 -7.64 7.92 6.89
N PHE A 48 -7.43 9.21 7.23
CA PHE A 48 -8.32 9.94 8.14
C PHE A 48 -9.57 10.50 7.47
N GLY A 49 -9.42 11.14 6.32
CA GLY A 49 -10.52 11.75 5.57
C GLY A 49 -11.35 10.74 4.79
N GLY A 50 -10.74 9.63 4.38
CA GLY A 50 -11.39 8.56 3.65
C GLY A 50 -11.84 7.41 4.56
N ILE A 51 -10.93 6.50 4.86
CA ILE A 51 -11.27 5.20 5.48
C ILE A 51 -11.85 5.36 6.88
N ILE A 52 -11.19 6.09 7.78
CA ILE A 52 -11.69 6.25 9.16
C ILE A 52 -13.06 6.91 9.15
N LYS A 53 -13.26 7.94 8.33
CA LYS A 53 -14.56 8.58 8.20
C LYS A 53 -15.65 7.61 7.68
N ALA A 54 -15.32 6.78 6.69
CA ALA A 54 -16.25 5.78 6.16
C ALA A 54 -16.62 4.73 7.22
N LEU A 55 -15.66 4.27 8.02
CA LEU A 55 -15.90 3.34 9.13
C LEU A 55 -16.77 3.96 10.24
N VAL A 56 -16.51 5.21 10.63
CA VAL A 56 -17.36 5.93 11.59
C VAL A 56 -18.81 5.96 11.10
N LEU A 57 -19.04 6.30 9.83
CA LEU A 57 -20.39 6.33 9.25
C LEU A 57 -21.03 4.93 9.17
N TYR A 58 -20.25 3.90 8.88
CA TYR A 58 -20.72 2.52 8.87
C TYR A 58 -21.19 2.08 10.25
N PHE A 59 -20.36 2.24 11.28
CA PHE A 59 -20.72 1.87 12.65
C PHE A 59 -21.87 2.70 13.20
N SER A 60 -21.97 3.97 12.84
CA SER A 60 -23.12 4.83 13.22
C SER A 60 -24.43 4.30 12.65
N ARG A 61 -24.46 3.75 11.43
CA ARG A 61 -25.63 3.10 10.84
C ARG A 61 -26.03 1.81 11.56
N LEU A 62 -25.06 1.15 12.20
CA LEU A 62 -25.30 -0.03 13.05
C LEU A 62 -25.69 0.33 14.48
N GLY A 63 -25.81 1.63 14.82
CA GLY A 63 -26.18 2.11 16.15
C GLY A 63 -25.03 2.34 17.12
N TYR A 64 -23.77 2.26 16.64
CA TYR A 64 -22.59 2.54 17.45
C TYR A 64 -22.10 3.98 17.25
N ASP A 65 -21.80 4.68 18.34
CA ASP A 65 -21.29 6.07 18.31
C ASP A 65 -19.79 6.09 18.58
N PHE A 66 -19.01 5.66 17.58
CA PHE A 66 -17.55 5.72 17.65
C PHE A 66 -17.00 7.04 17.12
N THR A 67 -16.09 7.62 17.89
CA THR A 67 -15.30 8.77 17.41
C THR A 67 -14.20 8.33 16.42
N PRO A 68 -13.72 9.23 15.53
CA PRO A 68 -12.57 8.94 14.67
C PRO A 68 -11.32 8.46 15.43
N SER A 69 -11.13 8.95 16.66
CA SER A 69 -10.01 8.54 17.51
C SER A 69 -10.13 7.09 17.97
N GLN A 70 -11.31 6.67 18.38
CA GLN A 70 -11.58 5.28 18.79
C GLN A 70 -11.41 4.31 17.63
N ILE A 71 -11.91 4.65 16.44
CA ILE A 71 -11.69 3.86 15.22
C ILE A 71 -10.21 3.76 14.89
N LYS A 72 -9.48 4.88 14.97
CA LYS A 72 -8.02 4.89 14.76
C LYS A 72 -7.29 3.97 15.75
N GLU A 73 -7.62 4.03 17.03
CA GLU A 73 -7.00 3.19 18.06
C GLU A 73 -7.32 1.71 17.87
N TRP A 74 -8.56 1.40 17.52
CA TRP A 74 -8.95 0.05 17.15
C TRP A 74 -8.14 -0.48 15.96
N LEU A 75 -8.01 0.29 14.87
CA LEU A 75 -7.21 -0.11 13.72
C LEU A 75 -5.73 -0.32 14.09
N TYR A 76 -5.17 0.52 14.98
CA TYR A 76 -3.82 0.32 15.45
C TYR A 76 -3.66 -0.96 16.29
N SER A 77 -4.65 -1.34 17.07
CA SER A 77 -4.59 -2.61 17.82
C SER A 77 -4.63 -3.84 16.90
N GLU A 78 -5.36 -3.76 15.79
CA GLU A 78 -5.53 -4.88 14.85
C GLU A 78 -4.34 -5.04 13.88
N ILE A 79 -3.94 -3.92 13.26
CA ILE A 79 -2.98 -3.92 12.14
C ILE A 79 -1.77 -3.00 12.37
N GLY A 80 -1.62 -2.42 13.56
CA GLY A 80 -0.56 -1.45 13.84
C GLY A 80 0.83 -2.05 13.73
N VAL A 81 1.75 -1.29 13.13
CA VAL A 81 3.17 -1.64 13.08
C VAL A 81 3.74 -1.65 14.49
N ARG A 82 4.29 -2.79 14.90
CA ARG A 82 4.90 -2.97 16.22
C ARG A 82 6.39 -2.69 16.13
N GLU A 83 6.89 -1.95 17.11
CA GLU A 83 8.30 -1.61 17.24
C GLU A 83 8.79 -1.96 18.65
N THR A 84 9.92 -2.64 18.73
CA THR A 84 10.55 -2.93 20.03
C THR A 84 11.49 -1.78 20.39
N ILE A 85 11.21 -1.11 21.50
CA ILE A 85 12.09 -0.11 22.09
C ILE A 85 12.80 -0.68 23.33
N PHE A 86 14.02 -0.25 23.55
CA PHE A 86 14.75 -0.56 24.78
C PHE A 86 14.63 0.61 25.76
N LEU A 87 14.08 0.32 26.94
CA LEU A 87 13.99 1.31 28.01
C LEU A 87 15.38 1.56 28.61
N PRO A 88 15.57 2.69 29.32
CA PRO A 88 16.84 2.95 30.04
C PRO A 88 17.22 1.86 31.04
N SER A 89 16.26 1.06 31.52
CA SER A 89 16.48 -0.10 32.36
C SER A 89 17.06 -1.33 31.62
N GLY A 90 17.22 -1.26 30.28
CA GLY A 90 17.62 -2.39 29.43
C GLY A 90 16.48 -3.34 29.06
N GLN A 91 15.27 -3.12 29.56
CA GLN A 91 14.11 -3.95 29.21
C GLN A 91 13.59 -3.59 27.82
N ALA A 92 13.30 -4.62 27.03
CA ALA A 92 12.61 -4.48 25.75
C ALA A 92 11.11 -4.22 26.01
N LYS A 93 10.54 -3.24 25.32
CA LYS A 93 9.10 -2.94 25.34
C LYS A 93 8.59 -2.83 23.91
N GLU A 94 7.52 -3.56 23.61
CA GLU A 94 6.82 -3.44 22.35
C GLU A 94 5.86 -2.25 22.39
N ILE A 95 5.94 -1.38 21.41
CA ILE A 95 5.04 -0.24 21.21
C ILE A 95 4.43 -0.27 19.83
N ILE A 96 3.24 0.29 19.69
CA ILE A 96 2.60 0.47 18.39
C ILE A 96 3.09 1.79 17.78
N LYS A 97 3.71 1.70 16.61
CA LYS A 97 4.16 2.88 15.88
C LYS A 97 2.96 3.62 15.31
N THR A 98 2.80 4.87 15.71
CA THR A 98 1.72 5.69 15.20
C THR A 98 2.05 6.23 13.81
N LEU A 99 1.01 6.61 13.03
CA LEU A 99 1.20 7.24 11.70
C LEU A 99 2.15 8.45 11.75
N SER A 100 2.21 9.19 12.87
CA SER A 100 3.14 10.32 13.00
C SER A 100 4.61 9.90 12.96
N GLY A 101 4.93 8.70 13.41
CA GLY A 101 6.29 8.15 13.40
C GLY A 101 6.64 7.34 12.15
N MET A 102 5.69 7.07 11.25
CA MET A 102 5.91 6.25 10.06
C MET A 102 6.60 7.03 8.94
N THR A 103 7.48 6.35 8.23
CA THR A 103 8.01 6.79 6.95
C THR A 103 6.92 6.68 5.86
N LYS A 104 7.22 7.16 4.65
CA LYS A 104 6.31 7.07 3.50
C LYS A 104 6.02 5.61 3.12
N VAL A 105 7.04 4.76 3.12
CA VAL A 105 6.92 3.32 2.81
C VAL A 105 6.10 2.61 3.88
N GLU A 106 6.40 2.83 5.16
CA GLU A 106 5.62 2.26 6.27
C GLU A 106 4.16 2.69 6.24
N ALA A 107 3.88 3.95 5.88
CA ALA A 107 2.51 4.43 5.71
C ALA A 107 1.79 3.78 4.52
N SER A 108 2.49 3.50 3.41
CA SER A 108 1.93 2.75 2.27
C SER A 108 1.62 1.30 2.67
N ASN A 109 2.53 0.64 3.39
CA ASN A 109 2.32 -0.71 3.91
C ASN A 109 1.15 -0.76 4.91
N PHE A 110 1.04 0.25 5.79
CA PHE A 110 -0.10 0.36 6.69
C PHE A 110 -1.42 0.51 5.93
N ILE A 111 -1.47 1.32 4.87
CA ILE A 111 -2.66 1.45 4.01
C ILE A 111 -3.01 0.11 3.37
N PHE A 112 -2.02 -0.63 2.87
CA PHE A 112 -2.26 -1.96 2.29
C PHE A 112 -2.83 -2.94 3.33
N GLN A 113 -2.23 -3.01 4.52
CA GLN A 113 -2.73 -3.85 5.62
C GLN A 113 -4.15 -3.45 6.03
N LEU A 114 -4.44 -2.15 6.07
CA LEU A 114 -5.76 -1.62 6.38
C LEU A 114 -6.82 -2.05 5.35
N LEU A 115 -6.49 -1.98 4.07
CA LEU A 115 -7.38 -2.43 3.01
C LEU A 115 -7.62 -3.96 3.08
N ASN A 116 -6.55 -4.72 3.35
CA ASN A 116 -6.66 -6.17 3.53
C ASN A 116 -7.51 -6.52 4.76
N PHE A 117 -7.32 -5.81 5.88
CA PHE A 117 -8.12 -6.00 7.09
C PHE A 117 -9.61 -5.72 6.84
N ILE A 118 -9.92 -4.66 6.09
CA ILE A 118 -11.31 -4.36 5.69
C ILE A 118 -11.93 -5.53 4.90
N ASP A 119 -11.14 -6.17 4.05
CA ASP A 119 -11.61 -7.29 3.22
C ASP A 119 -11.78 -8.60 3.98
N THR A 120 -11.02 -8.80 5.05
CA THR A 120 -10.92 -10.10 5.74
C THR A 120 -11.53 -10.12 7.15
N SER A 121 -11.84 -8.94 7.72
CA SER A 121 -12.40 -8.85 9.07
C SER A 121 -13.87 -9.22 9.11
N ASP A 122 -14.25 -10.15 9.98
CA ASP A 122 -15.65 -10.51 10.22
C ASP A 122 -16.45 -9.31 10.78
N ALA A 123 -15.80 -8.44 11.56
CA ALA A 123 -16.42 -7.21 12.09
C ALA A 123 -16.83 -6.21 10.99
N LEU A 124 -16.32 -6.37 9.78
CA LEU A 124 -16.56 -5.51 8.62
C LEU A 124 -17.19 -6.27 7.44
N GLU A 125 -17.84 -7.41 7.73
CA GLU A 125 -18.40 -8.29 6.69
C GLU A 125 -19.31 -7.56 5.70
N ASP A 126 -20.16 -6.66 6.17
CA ASP A 126 -21.09 -5.88 5.35
C ASP A 126 -20.54 -4.50 4.96
N PHE A 127 -19.31 -4.16 5.35
CA PHE A 127 -18.71 -2.89 5.01
C PHE A 127 -18.17 -2.90 3.59
N ILE A 128 -18.70 -2.01 2.76
CA ILE A 128 -18.24 -1.83 1.37
C ILE A 128 -17.51 -0.50 1.26
N LEU A 129 -16.20 -0.56 1.04
CA LEU A 129 -15.40 0.62 0.72
C LEU A 129 -15.50 0.91 -0.79
N PRO A 130 -15.95 2.11 -1.21
CA PRO A 130 -16.04 2.46 -2.62
C PRO A 130 -14.70 2.28 -3.36
N PRO A 131 -14.72 1.80 -4.62
CA PRO A 131 -13.50 1.53 -5.38
C PRO A 131 -12.59 2.75 -5.55
N ASP A 132 -13.16 3.93 -5.79
CA ASP A 132 -12.43 5.20 -5.89
C ASP A 132 -11.66 5.52 -4.59
N LEU A 133 -12.27 5.26 -3.44
CA LEU A 133 -11.58 5.40 -2.16
C LEU A 133 -10.56 4.27 -1.95
N ARG A 134 -10.94 3.01 -2.25
CA ARG A 134 -10.07 1.84 -2.10
C ARG A 134 -8.75 1.96 -2.83
N TYR A 135 -8.80 2.40 -4.07
CA TYR A 135 -7.64 2.41 -4.96
C TYR A 135 -6.95 3.77 -5.09
N CYS A 136 -7.44 4.81 -4.41
CA CYS A 136 -6.77 6.12 -4.47
C CYS A 136 -5.34 6.10 -3.89
N TRP A 137 -4.97 5.08 -3.13
CA TRP A 137 -3.60 4.88 -2.66
C TRP A 137 -2.61 4.64 -3.81
N THR A 138 -3.05 4.11 -4.95
CA THR A 138 -2.20 3.90 -6.13
C THR A 138 -1.62 5.20 -6.68
N ASN A 139 -2.24 6.34 -6.40
CA ASN A 139 -1.71 7.67 -6.72
C ASN A 139 -0.54 8.08 -5.80
N HIS A 140 -0.16 7.24 -4.85
CA HIS A 140 0.92 7.51 -3.88
C HIS A 140 2.15 6.63 -4.07
N ILE A 141 2.21 5.93 -5.19
CA ILE A 141 3.37 5.16 -5.63
C ILE A 141 4.51 6.14 -5.84
N ASP A 142 5.67 5.82 -5.29
CA ASP A 142 6.90 6.59 -5.50
C ASP A 142 7.95 5.77 -6.25
N ASP A 143 8.99 6.48 -6.69
CA ASP A 143 10.07 5.87 -7.46
C ASP A 143 10.78 4.75 -6.69
N SER A 144 10.86 4.82 -5.36
CA SER A 144 11.47 3.77 -4.54
C SER A 144 10.68 2.46 -4.59
N MET A 145 9.36 2.51 -4.56
CA MET A 145 8.50 1.33 -4.72
C MET A 145 8.64 0.72 -6.12
N LEU A 146 8.74 1.56 -7.14
CA LEU A 146 8.96 1.09 -8.52
C LEU A 146 10.33 0.44 -8.68
N GLU A 147 11.35 0.99 -8.03
CA GLU A 147 12.69 0.41 -8.01
C GLU A 147 12.70 -0.94 -7.30
N GLU A 148 12.15 -1.04 -6.08
CA GLU A 148 12.03 -2.31 -5.34
C GLU A 148 11.27 -3.36 -6.15
N MET A 149 10.16 -2.98 -6.79
CA MET A 149 9.36 -3.85 -7.64
C MET A 149 10.17 -4.40 -8.82
N SER A 150 11.15 -3.65 -9.34
CA SER A 150 11.99 -4.09 -10.47
C SER A 150 12.88 -5.29 -10.13
N PHE A 151 13.18 -5.54 -8.86
CA PHE A 151 13.95 -6.68 -8.38
C PHE A 151 13.10 -7.94 -8.10
N ILE A 152 11.79 -7.84 -8.19
CA ILE A 152 10.90 -8.97 -7.91
C ILE A 152 10.63 -9.78 -9.17
N SER A 153 10.74 -11.10 -9.05
CA SER A 153 10.31 -12.02 -10.08
C SER A 153 8.78 -12.19 -10.03
N PHE A 154 8.14 -12.04 -11.17
CA PHE A 154 6.70 -12.24 -11.34
C PHE A 154 6.44 -13.65 -11.91
N PRO A 155 6.15 -14.65 -11.10
CA PRO A 155 5.96 -16.02 -11.56
C PRO A 155 4.68 -16.14 -12.41
N ASP A 156 4.74 -16.99 -13.41
CA ASP A 156 3.56 -17.27 -14.27
C ASP A 156 2.43 -17.91 -13.48
N ARG A 157 2.73 -18.65 -12.39
CA ARG A 157 1.75 -19.38 -11.58
C ARG A 157 1.99 -19.15 -10.09
N SER A 158 0.91 -18.77 -9.40
CA SER A 158 0.88 -18.59 -7.95
C SER A 158 -0.54 -18.76 -7.40
N GLU A 159 -0.90 -20.00 -7.04
CA GLU A 159 -2.22 -20.28 -6.47
C GLU A 159 -2.44 -19.51 -5.13
N ARG A 160 -1.38 -19.29 -4.34
CA ARG A 160 -1.47 -18.46 -3.13
C ARG A 160 -1.90 -17.02 -3.45
N TYR A 161 -1.35 -16.44 -4.51
CA TYR A 161 -1.75 -15.10 -4.95
C TYR A 161 -3.18 -15.08 -5.48
N LEU A 162 -3.60 -16.08 -6.26
CA LEU A 162 -4.99 -16.17 -6.74
C LEU A 162 -5.98 -16.30 -5.58
N ASN A 163 -5.64 -17.06 -4.54
CA ASN A 163 -6.47 -17.19 -3.35
C ASN A 163 -6.58 -15.85 -2.60
N HIS A 164 -5.47 -15.12 -2.49
CA HIS A 164 -5.49 -13.75 -1.98
C HIS A 164 -6.38 -12.85 -2.84
N GLN A 165 -6.24 -12.88 -4.17
CA GLN A 165 -7.10 -12.09 -5.08
C GLN A 165 -8.59 -12.42 -4.92
N ARG A 166 -8.97 -13.68 -4.69
CA ARG A 166 -10.36 -14.10 -4.43
C ARG A 166 -10.92 -13.54 -3.12
N SER A 167 -10.08 -13.31 -2.13
CA SER A 167 -10.49 -12.71 -0.84
C SER A 167 -10.70 -11.19 -0.92
N LEU A 168 -10.17 -10.53 -1.95
CA LEU A 168 -10.30 -9.09 -2.10
C LEU A 168 -11.68 -8.68 -2.61
N THR A 169 -12.04 -7.42 -2.40
CA THR A 169 -13.24 -6.83 -2.98
C THR A 169 -13.10 -6.64 -4.48
N CYS A 170 -14.22 -6.62 -5.17
CA CYS A 170 -14.29 -6.39 -6.60
C CYS A 170 -13.70 -5.02 -6.97
N VAL A 171 -12.71 -4.99 -7.85
CA VAL A 171 -12.04 -3.77 -8.30
C VAL A 171 -12.98 -2.75 -8.94
N ARG A 172 -14.10 -3.20 -9.55
CA ARG A 172 -15.06 -2.33 -10.21
C ARG A 172 -16.11 -1.74 -9.27
N CYS A 173 -16.73 -2.56 -8.43
CA CYS A 173 -17.90 -2.12 -7.64
C CYS A 173 -17.67 -2.08 -6.12
N GLY A 174 -16.53 -2.54 -5.63
CA GLY A 174 -16.22 -2.61 -4.19
C GLY A 174 -16.94 -3.72 -3.43
N GLY A 175 -17.89 -4.44 -4.06
CA GLY A 175 -18.54 -5.58 -3.43
C GLY A 175 -17.61 -6.77 -3.22
N ARG A 176 -18.02 -7.76 -2.43
CA ARG A 176 -17.21 -8.99 -2.23
C ARG A 176 -16.83 -9.61 -3.57
N GLY A 177 -15.54 -9.93 -3.70
CA GLY A 177 -14.95 -10.53 -4.91
C GLY A 177 -15.39 -11.98 -5.09
N GLY A 178 -14.50 -12.90 -4.91
CA GLY A 178 -14.70 -14.35 -5.03
C GLY A 178 -14.24 -14.92 -6.36
N ASN A 179 -14.13 -14.10 -7.41
CA ASN A 179 -13.58 -14.48 -8.70
C ASN A 179 -12.30 -13.71 -9.02
N VAL A 180 -11.48 -14.30 -9.88
CA VAL A 180 -10.30 -13.66 -10.46
C VAL A 180 -10.45 -13.64 -11.98
N HIS A 181 -10.26 -12.48 -12.58
CA HIS A 181 -10.20 -12.34 -14.03
C HIS A 181 -8.76 -12.17 -14.48
N HIS A 182 -8.27 -13.12 -15.29
CA HIS A 182 -6.97 -13.00 -15.95
C HIS A 182 -7.11 -12.11 -17.19
N ILE A 183 -6.34 -11.04 -17.22
CA ILE A 183 -6.36 -10.06 -18.30
C ILE A 183 -5.62 -10.65 -19.52
N LYS A 184 -6.20 -10.56 -20.70
CA LYS A 184 -5.60 -11.10 -21.91
C LYS A 184 -4.42 -10.27 -22.38
N ARG A 185 -3.25 -10.88 -22.45
CA ARG A 185 -2.10 -10.34 -23.16
C ARG A 185 -2.11 -10.89 -24.57
N GLY A 186 -2.55 -10.11 -25.54
CA GLY A 186 -2.43 -10.39 -26.97
C GLY A 186 -2.66 -11.84 -27.41
N SER A 187 -3.13 -12.03 -28.57
CA SER A 187 -3.57 -13.30 -29.12
C SER A 187 -2.47 -14.34 -29.30
N GLY A 188 -2.52 -15.37 -28.49
CA GLY A 188 -1.83 -16.64 -28.74
C GLY A 188 -2.72 -17.75 -28.25
N LEU A 189 -3.30 -18.55 -29.16
CA LEU A 189 -4.03 -19.76 -28.83
C LEU A 189 -3.20 -20.66 -27.93
N GLY A 190 -3.66 -20.90 -26.68
CA GLY A 190 -3.08 -21.85 -25.75
C GLY A 190 -2.13 -21.27 -24.69
N ARG A 191 -1.75 -20.01 -24.69
CA ARG A 191 -1.00 -19.40 -23.58
C ARG A 191 -1.95 -18.91 -22.48
N LYS A 192 -1.89 -19.53 -21.31
CA LYS A 192 -2.54 -19.00 -20.10
C LYS A 192 -1.79 -17.75 -19.66
N ASN A 193 -2.52 -16.66 -19.41
CA ASN A 193 -1.93 -15.44 -18.85
C ASN A 193 -1.35 -15.71 -17.46
N PRO A 194 -0.27 -14.99 -17.05
CA PRO A 194 0.31 -15.16 -15.74
C PRO A 194 -0.66 -14.75 -14.64
N ASP A 195 -0.57 -15.43 -13.50
CA ASP A 195 -1.51 -15.22 -12.38
C ASP A 195 -1.39 -13.81 -11.76
N TRP A 196 -0.20 -13.22 -11.80
CA TRP A 196 -0.02 -11.84 -11.34
C TRP A 196 -0.74 -10.81 -12.23
N PHE A 197 -1.02 -11.15 -13.50
CA PHE A 197 -1.74 -10.27 -14.42
C PHE A 197 -3.24 -10.55 -14.37
N SER A 198 -3.79 -10.34 -13.19
CA SER A 198 -5.19 -10.61 -12.88
C SER A 198 -5.76 -9.56 -11.90
N ILE A 199 -7.08 -9.49 -11.87
CA ILE A 199 -7.83 -8.56 -11.04
C ILE A 199 -8.93 -9.29 -10.25
N PRO A 200 -9.19 -8.88 -8.99
CA PRO A 200 -10.30 -9.40 -8.21
C PRO A 200 -11.63 -8.84 -8.74
N ILE A 201 -12.60 -9.70 -8.92
CA ILE A 201 -13.89 -9.34 -9.52
C ILE A 201 -15.03 -10.16 -8.90
N CYS A 202 -16.19 -9.56 -8.70
CA CYS A 202 -17.37 -10.31 -8.27
C CYS A 202 -18.09 -10.98 -9.47
N ALA A 203 -18.92 -11.96 -9.20
CA ALA A 203 -19.65 -12.70 -10.26
C ALA A 203 -20.50 -11.78 -11.16
N LYS A 204 -21.15 -10.76 -10.59
CA LYS A 204 -21.95 -9.79 -11.36
C LYS A 204 -21.10 -8.98 -12.33
N CYS A 205 -19.97 -8.45 -11.85
CA CYS A 205 -19.05 -7.68 -12.70
C CYS A 205 -18.32 -8.58 -13.72
N HIS A 206 -18.02 -9.83 -13.37
CA HIS A 206 -17.47 -10.80 -14.32
C HIS A 206 -18.43 -11.14 -15.45
N HIS A 207 -19.72 -11.33 -15.12
CA HIS A 207 -20.77 -11.49 -16.14
C HIS A 207 -20.90 -10.24 -17.02
N TYR A 208 -20.94 -9.03 -16.41
CA TYR A 208 -20.99 -7.77 -17.15
C TYR A 208 -19.82 -7.62 -18.12
N LEU A 209 -18.61 -7.96 -17.70
CA LEU A 209 -17.41 -7.94 -18.53
C LEU A 209 -17.59 -8.78 -19.80
N HIS A 210 -18.10 -10.03 -19.66
CA HIS A 210 -18.22 -10.95 -20.76
C HIS A 210 -19.44 -10.72 -21.64
N SER A 211 -20.55 -10.22 -21.08
CA SER A 211 -21.84 -10.14 -21.78
C SER A 211 -22.15 -8.75 -22.34
N VAL A 212 -21.57 -7.69 -21.77
CA VAL A 212 -21.97 -6.30 -22.07
C VAL A 212 -20.79 -5.43 -22.49
N ALA A 213 -19.78 -5.29 -21.64
CA ALA A 213 -18.73 -4.28 -21.82
C ALA A 213 -17.65 -4.72 -22.82
N GLY A 214 -17.30 -6.01 -22.82
CA GLY A 214 -16.06 -6.49 -23.43
C GLY A 214 -14.82 -6.08 -22.60
N GLU A 215 -13.73 -6.85 -22.73
CA GLU A 215 -12.54 -6.63 -21.89
C GLU A 215 -11.91 -5.24 -22.04
N PRO A 216 -11.71 -4.66 -23.23
CA PRO A 216 -11.08 -3.35 -23.35
C PRO A 216 -11.86 -2.23 -22.66
N ASN A 217 -13.18 -2.18 -22.83
CA ASN A 217 -14.02 -1.15 -22.20
C ASN A 217 -14.07 -1.33 -20.69
N PHE A 218 -14.16 -2.59 -20.23
CA PHE A 218 -14.16 -2.90 -18.80
C PHE A 218 -12.86 -2.50 -18.12
N LEU A 219 -11.70 -2.76 -18.74
CA LEU A 219 -10.40 -2.35 -18.21
C LEU A 219 -10.23 -0.83 -18.19
N ASN A 220 -10.78 -0.13 -19.20
CA ASN A 220 -10.79 1.33 -19.20
C ASN A 220 -11.65 1.92 -18.06
N GLU A 221 -12.83 1.32 -17.79
CA GLU A 221 -13.65 1.70 -16.62
C GLU A 221 -12.87 1.52 -15.32
N ILE A 222 -12.15 0.39 -15.18
CA ILE A 222 -11.32 0.12 -13.98
C ILE A 222 -10.19 1.14 -13.89
N SER A 223 -9.42 1.37 -14.97
CA SER A 223 -8.33 2.33 -14.99
C SER A 223 -8.79 3.70 -14.49
N ASN A 224 -9.92 4.19 -14.96
CA ASN A 224 -10.52 5.44 -14.49
C ASN A 224 -10.85 5.40 -12.99
N THR A 225 -11.38 4.29 -12.50
CA THR A 225 -11.76 4.10 -11.09
C THR A 225 -10.53 4.10 -10.16
N ILE A 226 -9.43 3.50 -10.60
CA ILE A 226 -8.19 3.39 -9.80
C ILE A 226 -7.22 4.57 -10.00
N GLY A 227 -7.66 5.67 -10.57
CA GLY A 227 -6.88 6.90 -10.71
C GLY A 227 -6.09 7.03 -12.02
N ASN A 228 -6.61 6.49 -13.11
CA ASN A 228 -5.99 6.48 -14.45
C ASN A 228 -4.62 5.79 -14.50
N ILE A 229 -4.42 4.79 -13.67
CA ILE A 229 -3.23 3.96 -13.68
C ILE A 229 -3.32 2.94 -14.82
N ASP A 230 -2.18 2.67 -15.45
CA ASP A 230 -2.04 1.53 -16.36
C ASP A 230 -2.36 0.20 -15.64
N ILE A 231 -3.18 -0.62 -16.27
CA ILE A 231 -3.67 -1.87 -15.66
C ILE A 231 -2.54 -2.87 -15.41
N GLU A 232 -1.53 -2.93 -16.27
CA GLU A 232 -0.38 -3.80 -16.04
C GLU A 232 0.42 -3.34 -14.81
N LEU A 233 0.64 -2.04 -14.68
CA LEU A 233 1.28 -1.46 -13.51
C LEU A 233 0.48 -1.73 -12.24
N PHE A 234 -0.85 -1.56 -12.29
CA PHE A 234 -1.74 -1.90 -11.17
C PHE A 234 -1.60 -3.36 -10.74
N CYS A 235 -1.61 -4.30 -11.69
CA CYS A 235 -1.47 -5.73 -11.39
C CYS A 235 -0.09 -6.05 -10.79
N LYS A 236 0.99 -5.46 -11.33
CA LYS A 236 2.34 -5.62 -10.79
C LYS A 236 2.46 -5.11 -9.36
N LEU A 237 1.90 -3.92 -9.08
CA LEU A 237 1.88 -3.35 -7.73
C LEU A 237 1.06 -4.19 -6.76
N SER A 238 -0.10 -4.69 -7.19
CA SER A 238 -0.93 -5.57 -6.38
C SER A 238 -0.18 -6.84 -5.98
N TYR A 239 0.55 -7.43 -6.94
CA TYR A 239 1.40 -8.59 -6.67
C TYR A 239 2.58 -8.24 -5.76
N PHE A 240 3.27 -7.14 -6.02
CA PHE A 240 4.41 -6.66 -5.22
C PHE A 240 4.03 -6.46 -3.76
N LEU A 241 2.94 -5.76 -3.50
CA LEU A 241 2.45 -5.49 -2.14
C LEU A 241 2.04 -6.78 -1.42
N TRP A 242 1.38 -7.71 -2.12
CA TRP A 242 1.09 -9.03 -1.57
C TRP A 242 2.38 -9.79 -1.23
N PHE A 243 3.32 -9.88 -2.15
CA PHE A 243 4.59 -10.56 -2.00
C PHE A 243 5.38 -10.02 -0.80
N SER A 244 5.50 -8.70 -0.67
CA SER A 244 6.23 -8.04 0.41
C SER A 244 5.61 -8.23 1.81
N ASN A 245 4.32 -8.60 1.89
CA ASN A 245 3.63 -8.79 3.16
C ASN A 245 3.43 -10.27 3.55
N TYR A 246 3.68 -11.22 2.65
CA TYR A 246 3.42 -12.65 2.88
C TYR A 246 4.67 -13.54 2.71
N GLN A 247 5.86 -12.95 2.62
CA GLN A 247 7.13 -13.64 2.86
C GLN A 247 7.50 -13.52 4.34
#